data_10ad8b72973546fec25fc9e0d8f03dd5
#
_entry.id   10ad8b72973546fec25fc9e0d8f03dd5
#
_cell.length_a   1.000
_cell.length_b   1.000
_cell.length_c   1.000
_cell.angle_alpha   90.00
_cell.angle_beta   90.00
_cell.angle_gamma   90.00
#
_symmetry.space_group_name_H-M   'P 1'
#
loop_
_entity.id
_entity.type
_entity.pdbx_description
1 polymer ?
#
loop_
_entity_poly.entity_id
_entity_poly.type
_entity_poly.pdbx_seq_one_letter_code
_entity_poly.pdbx_strand_id
1 'polypeptide(L)'
;MRTLALFKDTLLCFKDGEASTQLFQAALKANSIQTESLSFAYPTVTNMVMNMVLRLGFESIYLFGVDLGFVDINYHHSRSSAYYKQDGSQIYDYQKAHGGGLPTPGNFLPFVFTKPEFDVSRKLIEQSIAHSGRRSEVYNCSNGVKIVGATALLPENILLAPVPEGKQYLLQQLLSEGYQRLASDLPLQIVGQLDLTMLGQTVESWLELLSEEVVTEQQAAKLIEKQWAFLLRTKLEPGNPTFILLNGSTNYFSAIMLKLVSTDQEDNSQLAAFLDVLAVWREYLTEVLKEYPANRLKYDEVSMHYLFSKPKEN
;
A
#
# COMPACT_ATOMS: atom_id res chain seq x y z
N MET A 1 -10.88 -4.53 -11.54
CA MET A 1 -11.58 -3.97 -12.73
C MET A 1 -13.11 -3.97 -12.59
N ARG A 2 -13.74 -4.97 -11.95
CA ARG A 2 -15.21 -5.03 -11.85
C ARG A 2 -15.81 -3.94 -10.95
N THR A 3 -15.13 -3.49 -9.91
CA THR A 3 -15.57 -2.35 -9.09
C THR A 3 -15.65 -1.06 -9.93
N LEU A 4 -14.74 -0.87 -10.88
CA LEU A 4 -14.75 0.29 -11.76
C LEU A 4 -15.95 0.29 -12.71
N ALA A 5 -16.44 -0.88 -13.11
CA ALA A 5 -17.63 -1.02 -13.96
C ALA A 5 -18.95 -0.58 -13.28
N LEU A 6 -18.93 -0.38 -11.96
CA LEU A 6 -20.07 0.18 -11.22
C LEU A 6 -20.22 1.70 -11.40
N PHE A 7 -19.19 2.35 -11.93
CA PHE A 7 -19.18 3.81 -12.11
C PHE A 7 -19.21 4.14 -13.60
N LYS A 8 -20.00 5.16 -13.96
CA LYS A 8 -20.11 5.62 -15.34
C LYS A 8 -18.80 6.20 -15.85
N ASP A 9 -18.13 6.96 -15.01
CA ASP A 9 -16.86 7.60 -15.30
C ASP A 9 -15.87 7.29 -14.16
N THR A 10 -14.66 6.89 -14.52
CA THR A 10 -13.62 6.55 -13.56
C THR A 10 -12.32 7.22 -13.93
N LEU A 11 -11.71 7.88 -12.96
CA LEU A 11 -10.39 8.48 -13.08
C LEU A 11 -9.37 7.58 -12.38
N LEU A 12 -8.27 7.27 -13.06
CA LEU A 12 -7.18 6.50 -12.50
C LEU A 12 -6.04 7.43 -12.10
N CYS A 13 -5.65 7.34 -10.85
CA CYS A 13 -4.45 7.99 -10.32
C CYS A 13 -3.42 6.92 -9.97
N PHE A 14 -2.18 7.13 -10.38
CA PHE A 14 -1.08 6.23 -10.02
C PHE A 14 -0.54 6.60 -8.64
N LYS A 15 -0.26 5.61 -7.83
CA LYS A 15 0.46 5.79 -6.57
C LYS A 15 1.80 5.06 -6.61
N ASP A 16 2.82 5.67 -6.02
CA ASP A 16 4.15 5.08 -5.95
C ASP A 16 4.17 3.79 -5.14
N GLY A 17 5.15 2.94 -5.43
CA GLY A 17 5.47 1.76 -4.61
C GLY A 17 4.71 0.48 -4.96
N GLU A 18 3.70 0.53 -5.82
CA GLU A 18 2.99 -0.68 -6.25
C GLU A 18 3.50 -1.21 -7.59
N ALA A 19 3.79 -2.51 -7.65
CA ALA A 19 4.36 -3.17 -8.82
C ALA A 19 3.52 -2.96 -10.07
N SER A 20 2.21 -3.20 -10.01
CA SER A 20 1.29 -3.01 -11.13
C SER A 20 1.27 -1.57 -11.65
N THR A 21 1.28 -0.59 -10.74
CA THR A 21 1.34 0.83 -11.09
C THR A 21 2.63 1.17 -11.81
N GLN A 22 3.77 0.75 -11.28
CA GLN A 22 5.08 1.05 -11.86
C GLN A 22 5.26 0.41 -13.24
N LEU A 23 4.84 -0.84 -13.41
CA LEU A 23 4.87 -1.51 -14.71
C LEU A 23 3.98 -0.81 -15.73
N PHE A 24 2.77 -0.44 -15.32
CA PHE A 24 1.84 0.24 -16.21
C PHE A 24 2.37 1.62 -16.62
N GLN A 25 2.93 2.39 -15.69
CA GLN A 25 3.57 3.68 -15.99
C GLN A 25 4.79 3.54 -16.89
N ALA A 26 5.64 2.55 -16.65
CA ALA A 26 6.80 2.29 -17.51
C ALA A 26 6.37 2.01 -18.96
N ALA A 27 5.31 1.25 -19.12
CA ALA A 27 4.76 0.93 -20.43
C ALA A 27 4.04 2.11 -21.09
N LEU A 28 3.31 2.94 -20.33
CA LEU A 28 2.75 4.19 -20.84
C LEU A 28 3.84 5.14 -21.32
N LYS A 29 4.92 5.27 -20.55
CA LYS A 29 6.10 6.07 -20.92
C LYS A 29 6.75 5.57 -22.21
N ALA A 30 6.87 4.24 -22.39
CA ALA A 30 7.37 3.64 -23.64
C ALA A 30 6.49 3.97 -24.86
N ASN A 31 5.20 4.25 -24.64
CA ASN A 31 4.25 4.71 -25.66
C ASN A 31 4.10 6.25 -25.71
N SER A 32 5.07 6.99 -25.17
CA SER A 32 5.11 8.47 -25.15
C SER A 32 3.96 9.13 -24.34
N ILE A 33 3.32 8.37 -23.45
CA ILE A 33 2.29 8.88 -22.55
C ILE A 33 2.95 9.17 -21.19
N GLN A 34 2.98 10.45 -20.83
CA GLN A 34 3.51 10.85 -19.54
C GLN A 34 2.43 10.76 -18.45
N THR A 35 2.82 10.27 -17.29
CA THR A 35 1.96 10.14 -16.12
C THR A 35 2.71 10.57 -14.88
N GLU A 36 1.98 11.08 -13.91
CA GLU A 36 2.51 11.38 -12.59
C GLU A 36 2.02 10.37 -11.57
N SER A 37 2.84 10.10 -10.55
CA SER A 37 2.45 9.31 -9.39
C SER A 37 2.19 10.18 -8.19
N LEU A 38 1.27 9.74 -7.35
CA LEU A 38 1.01 10.30 -6.03
C LEU A 38 1.98 9.68 -5.03
N SER A 39 2.89 10.48 -4.48
CA SER A 39 3.78 10.10 -3.38
C SER A 39 3.00 10.06 -2.06
N PHE A 40 3.49 9.31 -1.06
CA PHE A 40 2.82 9.18 0.26
C PHE A 40 1.35 8.69 0.21
N ALA A 41 0.93 8.08 -0.88
CA ALA A 41 -0.44 7.67 -1.15
C ALA A 41 -0.82 6.31 -0.51
N TYR A 42 -0.09 5.88 0.51
CA TYR A 42 -0.30 4.62 1.26
C TYR A 42 -0.15 4.88 2.77
N PRO A 43 -0.56 3.99 3.66
CA PRO A 43 -1.20 2.70 3.41
C PRO A 43 -2.73 2.78 3.22
N THR A 44 -3.36 3.91 3.49
CA THR A 44 -4.81 4.05 3.46
C THR A 44 -5.31 4.87 2.27
N VAL A 45 -6.60 4.73 1.94
CA VAL A 45 -7.26 5.57 0.92
C VAL A 45 -7.15 7.05 1.27
N THR A 46 -7.22 7.40 2.55
CA THR A 46 -7.08 8.79 3.02
C THR A 46 -5.73 9.39 2.64
N ASN A 47 -4.63 8.61 2.72
CA ASN A 47 -3.31 9.08 2.28
C ASN A 47 -3.32 9.46 0.79
N MET A 48 -3.92 8.62 -0.06
CA MET A 48 -4.03 8.89 -1.48
C MET A 48 -4.87 10.15 -1.75
N VAL A 49 -6.08 10.23 -1.15
CA VAL A 49 -6.98 11.38 -1.33
C VAL A 49 -6.31 12.66 -0.84
N MET A 50 -5.63 12.62 0.32
CA MET A 50 -4.92 13.77 0.88
C MET A 50 -3.85 14.28 -0.06
N ASN A 51 -3.00 13.40 -0.58
CA ASN A 51 -1.98 13.78 -1.55
C ASN A 51 -2.60 14.37 -2.83
N MET A 52 -3.67 13.76 -3.32
CA MET A 52 -4.38 14.23 -4.52
C MET A 52 -4.95 15.64 -4.33
N VAL A 53 -5.70 15.90 -3.25
CA VAL A 53 -6.34 17.20 -3.04
C VAL A 53 -5.32 18.31 -2.79
N LEU A 54 -4.21 18.01 -2.11
CA LEU A 54 -3.10 18.95 -1.93
C LEU A 54 -2.45 19.32 -3.28
N ARG A 55 -2.25 18.35 -4.17
CA ARG A 55 -1.68 18.59 -5.51
C ARG A 55 -2.63 19.35 -6.42
N LEU A 56 -3.94 19.11 -6.29
CA LEU A 56 -4.96 19.86 -7.02
C LEU A 56 -5.13 21.30 -6.51
N GLY A 57 -4.47 21.66 -5.39
CA GLY A 57 -4.43 23.03 -4.90
C GLY A 57 -5.72 23.50 -4.22
N PHE A 58 -6.46 22.58 -3.59
CA PHE A 58 -7.60 22.99 -2.75
C PHE A 58 -7.12 23.86 -1.60
N GLU A 59 -7.72 25.03 -1.44
CA GLU A 59 -7.31 26.01 -0.42
C GLU A 59 -7.64 25.57 1.00
N SER A 60 -8.82 24.96 1.21
CA SER A 60 -9.28 24.48 2.51
C SER A 60 -9.67 23.01 2.44
N ILE A 61 -9.09 22.20 3.31
CA ILE A 61 -9.29 20.75 3.38
C ILE A 61 -9.76 20.41 4.79
N TYR A 62 -10.94 19.80 4.90
CA TYR A 62 -11.52 19.38 6.17
C TYR A 62 -11.52 17.87 6.29
N LEU A 63 -10.89 17.32 7.32
CA LEU A 63 -10.75 15.88 7.57
C LEU A 63 -11.84 15.43 8.53
N PHE A 64 -12.81 14.67 8.03
CA PHE A 64 -13.84 14.01 8.82
C PHE A 64 -13.65 12.50 8.82
N GLY A 65 -13.76 11.87 9.99
CA GLY A 65 -13.59 10.41 10.12
C GLY A 65 -12.17 9.93 9.82
N VAL A 66 -11.19 10.84 9.89
CA VAL A 66 -9.76 10.53 9.74
C VAL A 66 -9.16 10.43 11.13
N ASP A 67 -9.67 9.48 11.91
CA ASP A 67 -9.30 9.36 13.33
C ASP A 67 -7.87 8.85 13.50
N LEU A 68 -7.45 7.86 12.72
CA LEU A 68 -6.14 7.19 12.80
C LEU A 68 -5.75 6.79 14.22
N GLY A 69 -6.76 6.64 15.06
CA GLY A 69 -6.67 6.30 16.46
C GLY A 69 -8.05 6.05 17.04
N PHE A 70 -8.08 5.76 18.32
CA PHE A 70 -9.30 5.45 19.06
C PHE A 70 -9.19 5.96 20.50
N VAL A 71 -10.30 6.44 21.02
CA VAL A 71 -10.39 6.98 22.40
C VAL A 71 -10.45 5.85 23.41
N ASP A 72 -11.21 4.80 23.10
CA ASP A 72 -11.39 3.63 23.97
C ASP A 72 -10.57 2.47 23.43
N ILE A 73 -9.62 1.98 24.23
CA ILE A 73 -8.71 0.88 23.87
C ILE A 73 -9.45 -0.42 23.46
N ASN A 74 -10.69 -0.57 23.90
CA ASN A 74 -11.51 -1.73 23.55
C ASN A 74 -12.19 -1.62 22.18
N TYR A 75 -12.19 -0.42 21.58
CA TYR A 75 -12.90 -0.13 20.33
C TYR A 75 -11.99 0.58 19.34
N HIS A 76 -11.23 -0.20 18.59
CA HIS A 76 -10.30 0.29 17.57
C HIS A 76 -10.97 0.66 16.22
N HIS A 77 -12.28 0.44 16.10
CA HIS A 77 -13.15 0.87 15.00
C HIS A 77 -14.51 1.32 15.53
N SER A 78 -15.33 1.92 14.68
CA SER A 78 -16.72 2.25 15.02
C SER A 78 -17.46 0.99 15.47
N ARG A 79 -18.23 1.10 16.56
CA ARG A 79 -19.02 -0.01 17.12
C ARG A 79 -20.05 -0.59 16.15
N SER A 80 -20.48 0.21 15.16
CA SER A 80 -21.39 -0.22 14.09
C SER A 80 -20.68 -0.87 12.91
N SER A 81 -19.37 -1.02 12.95
CA SER A 81 -18.60 -1.65 11.87
C SER A 81 -18.67 -3.17 11.93
N ALA A 82 -18.32 -3.82 10.79
CA ALA A 82 -18.26 -5.28 10.69
C ALA A 82 -17.19 -5.95 11.56
N TYR A 83 -16.40 -5.18 12.34
CA TYR A 83 -15.43 -5.72 13.31
C TYR A 83 -16.09 -6.20 14.61
N TYR A 84 -17.33 -5.83 14.86
CA TYR A 84 -18.06 -6.19 16.05
C TYR A 84 -19.34 -6.96 15.72
N LYS A 85 -19.69 -7.94 16.58
CA LYS A 85 -20.98 -8.63 16.54
C LYS A 85 -22.10 -7.73 17.08
N GLN A 86 -23.33 -8.16 16.91
CA GLN A 86 -24.51 -7.43 17.40
C GLN A 86 -24.51 -7.25 18.93
N ASP A 87 -23.89 -8.16 19.67
CA ASP A 87 -23.71 -8.09 21.12
C ASP A 87 -22.55 -7.16 21.56
N GLY A 88 -21.85 -6.54 20.62
CA GLY A 88 -20.70 -5.66 20.85
C GLY A 88 -19.38 -6.40 21.06
N SER A 89 -19.36 -7.73 21.03
CA SER A 89 -18.10 -8.50 21.12
C SER A 89 -17.30 -8.39 19.81
N GLN A 90 -15.98 -8.41 19.94
CA GLN A 90 -15.09 -8.36 18.77
C GLN A 90 -15.12 -9.69 18.01
N ILE A 91 -15.16 -9.62 16.67
CA ILE A 91 -14.99 -10.81 15.81
C ILE A 91 -13.55 -11.30 15.86
N TYR A 92 -12.59 -10.37 16.02
CA TYR A 92 -11.17 -10.62 16.10
C TYR A 92 -10.59 -9.84 17.28
N ASP A 93 -9.94 -10.55 18.20
CA ASP A 93 -9.30 -9.94 19.39
C ASP A 93 -8.02 -9.21 18.99
N TYR A 94 -8.18 -7.94 18.67
CA TYR A 94 -7.08 -7.09 18.21
C TYR A 94 -6.02 -6.88 19.30
N GLN A 95 -6.42 -6.74 20.57
CA GLN A 95 -5.47 -6.54 21.68
C GLN A 95 -4.56 -7.74 21.86
N LYS A 96 -5.12 -8.95 21.80
CA LYS A 96 -4.36 -10.19 21.92
C LYS A 96 -3.40 -10.38 20.75
N ALA A 97 -3.81 -10.00 19.54
CA ALA A 97 -3.00 -10.20 18.34
C ALA A 97 -1.91 -9.13 18.14
N HIS A 98 -2.12 -7.90 18.58
CA HIS A 98 -1.25 -6.75 18.27
C HIS A 98 -0.75 -5.97 19.50
N GLY A 99 -0.96 -6.46 20.72
CA GLY A 99 -0.37 -5.91 21.92
C GLY A 99 -0.96 -4.61 22.46
N GLY A 100 -2.18 -4.25 22.05
CA GLY A 100 -2.87 -3.05 22.54
C GLY A 100 -2.54 -1.79 21.75
N GLY A 101 -3.12 -0.66 22.15
CA GLY A 101 -2.91 0.63 21.50
C GLY A 101 -1.68 1.38 22.04
N LEU A 102 -1.03 2.13 21.17
CA LEU A 102 0.07 3.03 21.54
C LEU A 102 -0.52 4.40 21.91
N PRO A 103 -0.28 4.94 23.12
CA PRO A 103 -0.73 6.29 23.47
C PRO A 103 -0.03 7.32 22.59
N THR A 104 -0.80 8.27 22.08
CA THR A 104 -0.31 9.32 21.19
C THR A 104 -1.12 10.63 21.44
N PRO A 105 -0.60 11.82 21.15
CA PRO A 105 -1.35 13.06 21.28
C PRO A 105 -2.66 13.03 20.48
N GLY A 106 -3.75 13.39 21.12
CA GLY A 106 -5.07 13.50 20.49
C GLY A 106 -5.31 14.86 19.84
N ASN A 107 -6.31 14.93 18.97
CA ASN A 107 -6.72 16.17 18.31
C ASN A 107 -7.48 17.11 19.25
N PHE A 108 -8.46 16.59 19.98
CA PHE A 108 -9.23 17.33 20.98
C PHE A 108 -8.99 16.84 22.41
N LEU A 109 -8.40 15.68 22.60
CA LEU A 109 -8.07 15.08 23.88
C LEU A 109 -6.56 15.15 24.14
N PRO A 110 -6.09 15.13 25.38
CA PRO A 110 -4.67 15.11 25.68
C PRO A 110 -3.95 13.93 25.02
N PHE A 111 -4.58 12.78 25.01
CA PHE A 111 -4.09 11.57 24.33
C PHE A 111 -5.24 10.70 23.83
N VAL A 112 -4.94 9.89 22.85
CA VAL A 112 -5.74 8.81 22.30
C VAL A 112 -4.83 7.60 22.05
N PHE A 113 -5.38 6.46 21.68
CA PHE A 113 -4.60 5.30 21.30
C PHE A 113 -4.51 5.18 19.77
N THR A 114 -3.38 4.71 19.28
CA THR A 114 -3.19 4.40 17.87
C THR A 114 -2.57 3.00 17.70
N LYS A 115 -2.43 2.54 16.48
CA LYS A 115 -1.73 1.30 16.13
C LYS A 115 -0.68 1.58 15.06
N PRO A 116 0.33 0.71 14.89
CA PRO A 116 1.46 0.97 13.98
C PRO A 116 1.04 1.42 12.58
N GLU A 117 0.04 0.77 11.97
CA GLU A 117 -0.41 1.10 10.62
C GLU A 117 -1.08 2.48 10.56
N PHE A 118 -1.81 2.87 11.61
CA PHE A 118 -2.42 4.19 11.71
C PHE A 118 -1.37 5.27 11.96
N ASP A 119 -0.34 4.99 12.76
CA ASP A 119 0.77 5.91 12.99
C ASP A 119 1.59 6.15 11.72
N VAL A 120 1.84 5.12 10.93
CA VAL A 120 2.46 5.25 9.60
C VAL A 120 1.58 6.11 8.69
N SER A 121 0.28 5.84 8.62
CA SER A 121 -0.67 6.63 7.83
C SER A 121 -0.65 8.11 8.23
N ARG A 122 -0.70 8.40 9.55
CA ARG A 122 -0.61 9.76 10.10
C ARG A 122 0.67 10.47 9.64
N LYS A 123 1.83 9.84 9.83
CA LYS A 123 3.13 10.41 9.45
C LYS A 123 3.20 10.73 7.95
N LEU A 124 2.63 9.88 7.10
CA LEU A 124 2.60 10.11 5.65
C LEU A 124 1.64 11.24 5.26
N ILE A 125 0.52 11.42 5.97
CA ILE A 125 -0.34 12.60 5.81
C ILE A 125 0.41 13.87 6.19
N GLU A 126 1.11 13.87 7.33
CA GLU A 126 1.94 15.00 7.78
C GLU A 126 3.02 15.36 6.75
N GLN A 127 3.68 14.36 6.18
CA GLN A 127 4.65 14.57 5.10
C GLN A 127 3.99 15.15 3.85
N SER A 128 2.81 14.67 3.45
CA SER A 128 2.05 15.23 2.32
C SER A 128 1.74 16.70 2.53
N ILE A 129 1.28 17.08 3.74
CA ILE A 129 1.00 18.48 4.10
C ILE A 129 2.30 19.32 4.04
N ALA A 130 3.38 18.83 4.62
CA ALA A 130 4.66 19.54 4.63
C ALA A 130 5.23 19.77 3.21
N HIS A 131 5.10 18.78 2.33
CA HIS A 131 5.59 18.86 0.95
C HIS A 131 4.69 19.67 0.01
N SER A 132 3.43 19.95 0.39
CA SER A 132 2.52 20.76 -0.42
C SER A 132 2.91 22.25 -0.54
N GLY A 133 3.93 22.70 0.23
CA GLY A 133 4.37 24.07 0.25
C GLY A 133 3.42 25.02 0.96
N ARG A 134 2.57 24.52 1.84
CA ARG A 134 1.58 25.29 2.65
C ARG A 134 0.60 26.13 1.83
N ARG A 135 0.25 25.66 0.66
CA ARG A 135 -0.77 26.32 -0.18
C ARG A 135 -2.20 26.05 0.27
N SER A 136 -2.39 25.00 1.09
CA SER A 136 -3.69 24.55 1.58
C SER A 136 -3.74 24.68 3.11
N GLU A 137 -4.87 25.15 3.62
CA GLU A 137 -5.22 25.07 5.03
C GLU A 137 -5.89 23.74 5.32
N VAL A 138 -5.32 22.95 6.21
CA VAL A 138 -5.85 21.64 6.56
C VAL A 138 -6.42 21.68 7.97
N TYR A 139 -7.64 21.21 8.11
CA TYR A 139 -8.37 21.16 9.37
C TYR A 139 -8.68 19.71 9.75
N ASN A 140 -8.32 19.30 10.97
CA ASN A 140 -8.72 18.01 11.53
C ASN A 140 -9.97 18.17 12.37
N CYS A 141 -11.10 17.67 11.84
CA CYS A 141 -12.41 17.74 12.49
C CYS A 141 -12.76 16.42 13.21
N SER A 142 -11.84 15.47 13.30
CA SER A 142 -12.03 14.15 13.90
C SER A 142 -11.50 14.09 15.34
N ASN A 143 -12.17 13.34 16.21
CA ASN A 143 -11.72 13.11 17.59
C ASN A 143 -10.73 11.93 17.67
N GLY A 144 -9.71 11.95 16.84
CA GLY A 144 -8.65 10.95 16.77
C GLY A 144 -7.30 11.51 17.13
N VAL A 145 -6.24 11.05 16.45
CA VAL A 145 -4.87 11.52 16.65
C VAL A 145 -4.67 12.95 16.16
N LYS A 146 -3.77 13.67 16.81
CA LYS A 146 -3.28 14.95 16.33
C LYS A 146 -2.44 14.72 15.07
N ILE A 147 -2.76 15.45 14.00
CA ILE A 147 -2.02 15.44 12.73
C ILE A 147 -1.23 16.74 12.63
N VAL A 148 0.10 16.67 12.56
CA VAL A 148 0.96 17.85 12.44
C VAL A 148 0.73 18.52 11.08
N GLY A 149 0.54 19.84 11.09
CA GLY A 149 0.18 20.60 9.89
C GLY A 149 -1.32 20.73 9.64
N ALA A 150 -2.16 20.01 10.41
CA ALA A 150 -3.60 20.20 10.42
C ALA A 150 -4.03 20.90 11.70
N THR A 151 -4.92 21.91 11.60
CA THR A 151 -5.49 22.63 12.71
C THR A 151 -6.69 21.88 13.27
N ALA A 152 -6.76 21.67 14.58
CA ALA A 152 -7.94 21.10 15.21
C ALA A 152 -9.13 22.07 15.08
N LEU A 153 -10.24 21.60 14.52
CA LEU A 153 -11.43 22.41 14.31
C LEU A 153 -12.69 21.58 14.59
N LEU A 154 -13.49 22.04 15.54
CA LEU A 154 -14.80 21.41 15.80
C LEU A 154 -15.73 21.64 14.61
N PRO A 155 -16.51 20.62 14.19
CA PRO A 155 -17.41 20.73 13.03
C PRO A 155 -18.38 21.91 13.10
N GLU A 156 -18.88 22.25 14.28
CA GLU A 156 -19.79 23.37 14.54
C GLU A 156 -19.17 24.75 14.33
N ASN A 157 -17.84 24.83 14.29
CA ASN A 157 -17.10 26.08 14.07
C ASN A 157 -16.70 26.28 12.60
N ILE A 158 -17.13 25.40 11.70
CA ILE A 158 -16.82 25.52 10.28
C ILE A 158 -17.69 26.62 9.66
N LEU A 159 -17.02 27.66 9.14
CA LEU A 159 -17.65 28.71 8.36
C LEU A 159 -17.39 28.44 6.87
N LEU A 160 -18.44 28.02 6.16
CA LEU A 160 -18.34 27.80 4.72
C LEU A 160 -18.50 29.13 3.98
N ALA A 161 -17.51 29.46 3.16
CA ALA A 161 -17.64 30.54 2.19
C ALA A 161 -18.61 30.15 1.08
N PRO A 162 -19.32 31.11 0.47
CA PRO A 162 -20.13 30.85 -0.72
C PRO A 162 -19.26 30.19 -1.80
N VAL A 163 -19.80 29.19 -2.48
CA VAL A 163 -19.11 28.55 -3.61
C VAL A 163 -18.94 29.57 -4.73
N PRO A 164 -17.72 29.86 -5.22
CA PRO A 164 -17.50 30.79 -6.29
C PRO A 164 -18.28 30.38 -7.55
N GLU A 165 -18.82 31.35 -8.27
CA GLU A 165 -19.35 31.12 -9.59
C GLU A 165 -18.25 30.52 -10.48
N GLY A 166 -18.60 29.48 -11.26
CA GLY A 166 -17.63 28.80 -12.12
C GLY A 166 -16.94 27.59 -11.55
N LYS A 167 -17.19 27.18 -10.28
CA LYS A 167 -16.60 25.96 -9.71
C LYS A 167 -16.86 24.73 -10.58
N GLN A 168 -18.05 24.58 -11.15
CA GLN A 168 -18.37 23.47 -12.06
C GLN A 168 -17.53 23.54 -13.33
N TYR A 169 -17.34 24.73 -13.89
CA TYR A 169 -16.48 24.94 -15.06
C TYR A 169 -15.03 24.57 -14.76
N LEU A 170 -14.47 25.02 -13.63
CA LEU A 170 -13.10 24.67 -13.20
C LEU A 170 -12.94 23.17 -13.00
N LEU A 171 -13.93 22.49 -12.41
CA LEU A 171 -13.90 21.03 -12.27
C LEU A 171 -13.93 20.31 -13.62
N GLN A 172 -14.76 20.78 -14.56
CA GLN A 172 -14.80 20.22 -15.92
C GLN A 172 -13.48 20.45 -16.66
N GLN A 173 -12.88 21.63 -16.55
CA GLN A 173 -11.58 21.94 -17.11
C GLN A 173 -10.49 21.05 -16.52
N LEU A 174 -10.46 20.89 -15.21
CA LEU A 174 -9.52 20.01 -14.52
C LEU A 174 -9.65 18.55 -14.99
N LEU A 175 -10.88 18.06 -15.19
CA LEU A 175 -11.12 16.71 -15.70
C LEU A 175 -10.69 16.56 -17.17
N SER A 176 -10.91 17.58 -17.99
CA SER A 176 -10.57 17.53 -19.43
C SER A 176 -9.08 17.73 -19.72
N GLU A 177 -8.41 18.54 -18.92
CA GLU A 177 -6.99 18.89 -19.12
C GLU A 177 -6.04 18.05 -18.26
N GLY A 178 -6.49 17.66 -17.06
CA GLY A 178 -5.69 16.89 -16.10
C GLY A 178 -5.70 15.39 -16.34
N TYR A 179 -6.62 14.86 -17.14
CA TYR A 179 -6.75 13.43 -17.38
C TYR A 179 -6.79 13.11 -18.87
N GLN A 180 -6.07 12.07 -19.25
CA GLN A 180 -6.08 11.58 -20.63
C GLN A 180 -6.96 10.34 -20.75
N ARG A 181 -7.76 10.28 -21.82
CA ARG A 181 -8.53 9.07 -22.13
C ARG A 181 -7.60 8.06 -22.80
N LEU A 182 -7.46 6.90 -22.20
CA LEU A 182 -6.68 5.79 -22.76
C LEU A 182 -7.54 4.97 -23.72
N ALA A 183 -6.91 4.44 -24.77
CA ALA A 183 -7.56 3.48 -25.66
C ALA A 183 -7.89 2.20 -24.86
N SER A 184 -9.03 1.58 -25.17
CA SER A 184 -9.56 0.44 -24.41
C SER A 184 -8.69 -0.82 -24.47
N ASP A 185 -7.91 -0.99 -25.54
CA ASP A 185 -7.00 -2.10 -25.79
C ASP A 185 -5.56 -1.84 -25.30
N LEU A 186 -5.22 -0.59 -24.97
CA LEU A 186 -3.88 -0.20 -24.55
C LEU A 186 -3.36 -1.02 -23.35
N PRO A 187 -4.15 -1.33 -22.30
CA PRO A 187 -3.67 -2.15 -21.20
C PRO A 187 -3.19 -3.54 -21.64
N LEU A 188 -3.89 -4.18 -22.58
CA LEU A 188 -3.49 -5.50 -23.10
C LEU A 188 -2.21 -5.43 -23.96
N GLN A 189 -2.10 -4.38 -24.78
CA GLN A 189 -0.88 -4.15 -25.58
C GLN A 189 0.32 -3.93 -24.66
N ILE A 190 0.18 -3.15 -23.60
CA ILE A 190 1.23 -2.87 -22.63
C ILE A 190 1.72 -4.14 -21.94
N VAL A 191 0.80 -4.97 -21.43
CA VAL A 191 1.17 -6.22 -20.75
C VAL A 191 1.84 -7.19 -21.71
N GLY A 192 1.43 -7.18 -22.98
CA GLY A 192 2.04 -7.99 -24.03
C GLY A 192 3.50 -7.60 -24.38
N GLN A 193 3.87 -6.35 -24.12
CA GLN A 193 5.20 -5.81 -24.40
C GLN A 193 6.23 -6.06 -23.27
N LEU A 194 5.81 -6.55 -22.10
CA LEU A 194 6.73 -6.84 -21.01
C LEU A 194 7.71 -7.95 -21.40
N ASP A 195 9.00 -7.63 -21.35
CA ASP A 195 10.05 -8.63 -21.58
C ASP A 195 10.21 -9.53 -20.34
N LEU A 196 9.70 -10.74 -20.44
CA LEU A 196 9.79 -11.75 -19.39
C LEU A 196 11.09 -12.55 -19.43
N THR A 197 11.89 -12.41 -20.50
CA THR A 197 13.16 -13.12 -20.64
C THR A 197 14.13 -12.67 -19.55
N MET A 198 14.25 -11.37 -19.34
CA MET A 198 15.08 -10.81 -18.26
C MET A 198 14.60 -11.25 -16.88
N LEU A 199 13.27 -11.29 -16.65
CA LEU A 199 12.72 -11.80 -15.38
C LEU A 199 13.18 -13.25 -15.15
N GLY A 200 13.03 -14.11 -16.17
CA GLY A 200 13.43 -15.52 -16.11
C GLY A 200 14.89 -15.69 -15.74
N GLN A 201 15.79 -15.11 -16.51
CA GLN A 201 17.24 -15.17 -16.27
C GLN A 201 17.63 -14.63 -14.89
N THR A 202 17.02 -13.54 -14.47
CA THR A 202 17.30 -12.94 -13.18
C THR A 202 16.86 -13.84 -12.02
N VAL A 203 15.66 -14.43 -12.11
CA VAL A 203 15.15 -15.32 -11.06
C VAL A 203 15.95 -16.63 -11.02
N GLU A 204 16.40 -17.17 -12.14
CA GLU A 204 17.30 -18.32 -12.20
C GLU A 204 18.62 -18.02 -11.46
N SER A 205 19.27 -16.90 -11.78
CA SER A 205 20.49 -16.46 -11.07
C SER A 205 20.25 -16.20 -9.58
N TRP A 206 19.04 -15.75 -9.22
CA TRP A 206 18.67 -15.57 -7.81
C TRP A 206 18.50 -16.91 -7.08
N LEU A 207 17.89 -17.89 -7.72
CA LEU A 207 17.80 -19.25 -7.16
C LEU A 207 19.17 -19.90 -6.96
N GLU A 208 20.13 -19.66 -7.87
CA GLU A 208 21.53 -20.06 -7.70
C GLU A 208 22.14 -19.41 -6.45
N LEU A 209 22.00 -18.09 -6.26
CA LEU A 209 22.44 -17.37 -5.07
C LEU A 209 21.84 -17.97 -3.78
N LEU A 210 20.55 -18.26 -3.80
CA LEU A 210 19.84 -18.81 -2.63
C LEU A 210 20.15 -20.30 -2.40
N SER A 211 20.90 -20.97 -3.27
CA SER A 211 21.32 -22.34 -3.11
C SER A 211 22.60 -22.48 -2.27
N GLU A 212 23.24 -21.37 -1.86
CA GLU A 212 24.38 -21.40 -0.96
C GLU A 212 24.05 -22.17 0.33
N GLU A 213 25.00 -22.97 0.79
CA GLU A 213 24.87 -23.73 2.04
C GLU A 213 24.89 -22.78 3.25
N VAL A 214 23.91 -22.94 4.13
CA VAL A 214 23.77 -22.14 5.35
C VAL A 214 23.75 -23.09 6.55
N VAL A 215 24.80 -23.04 7.34
CA VAL A 215 25.01 -23.88 8.54
C VAL A 215 25.13 -23.04 9.82
N THR A 216 25.17 -21.72 9.73
CA THR A 216 25.21 -20.80 10.87
C THR A 216 24.28 -19.61 10.66
N GLU A 217 23.81 -19.01 11.76
CA GLU A 217 22.99 -17.78 11.72
C GLU A 217 23.72 -16.62 11.05
N GLN A 218 25.04 -16.54 11.21
CA GLN A 218 25.83 -15.51 10.55
C GLN A 218 25.83 -15.68 9.02
N GLN A 219 25.86 -16.92 8.51
CA GLN A 219 25.71 -17.21 7.10
C GLN A 219 24.28 -16.89 6.62
N ALA A 220 23.28 -17.20 7.43
CA ALA A 220 21.89 -16.84 7.15
C ALA A 220 21.69 -15.32 6.99
N ALA A 221 22.20 -14.52 7.95
CA ALA A 221 22.17 -13.07 7.86
C ALA A 221 22.88 -12.54 6.60
N LYS A 222 24.05 -13.09 6.28
CA LYS A 222 24.80 -12.72 5.08
C LYS A 222 24.06 -13.09 3.79
N LEU A 223 23.33 -14.21 3.76
CA LEU A 223 22.51 -14.59 2.61
C LEU A 223 21.36 -13.58 2.39
N ILE A 224 20.72 -13.11 3.47
CA ILE A 224 19.70 -12.06 3.40
C ILE A 224 20.28 -10.76 2.81
N GLU A 225 21.47 -10.33 3.25
CA GLU A 225 22.14 -9.16 2.69
C GLU A 225 22.46 -9.34 1.21
N LYS A 226 22.97 -10.50 0.82
CA LYS A 226 23.30 -10.81 -0.58
C LYS A 226 22.08 -10.75 -1.48
N GLN A 227 20.95 -11.33 -1.07
CA GLN A 227 19.72 -11.28 -1.86
C GLN A 227 19.19 -9.85 -2.03
N TRP A 228 19.31 -9.01 -0.99
CA TRP A 228 18.93 -7.60 -1.10
C TRP A 228 19.84 -6.85 -2.07
N ALA A 229 21.14 -7.04 -1.98
CA ALA A 229 22.08 -6.43 -2.91
C ALA A 229 21.85 -6.92 -4.36
N PHE A 230 21.47 -8.19 -4.52
CA PHE A 230 21.09 -8.75 -5.81
C PHE A 230 19.83 -8.08 -6.37
N LEU A 231 18.75 -8.01 -5.58
CA LEU A 231 17.49 -7.38 -6.01
C LEU A 231 17.65 -5.89 -6.33
N LEU A 232 18.41 -5.16 -5.50
CA LEU A 232 18.65 -3.73 -5.73
C LEU A 232 19.42 -3.46 -7.03
N ARG A 233 20.33 -4.36 -7.45
CA ARG A 233 21.02 -4.24 -8.75
C ARG A 233 20.07 -4.31 -9.91
N THR A 234 19.05 -5.18 -9.86
CA THR A 234 18.07 -5.29 -10.95
C THR A 234 17.27 -4.01 -11.17
N LYS A 235 17.14 -3.16 -10.13
CA LYS A 235 16.52 -1.83 -10.26
C LYS A 235 17.29 -0.90 -11.21
N LEU A 236 18.59 -1.09 -11.32
CA LEU A 236 19.47 -0.28 -12.17
C LEU A 236 19.59 -0.81 -13.58
N GLU A 237 19.05 -1.99 -13.87
CA GLU A 237 19.09 -2.62 -15.18
C GLU A 237 17.91 -2.16 -16.04
N PRO A 238 18.13 -1.44 -17.14
CA PRO A 238 17.05 -0.95 -17.98
C PRO A 238 16.18 -2.10 -18.52
N GLY A 239 14.87 -1.99 -18.31
CA GLY A 239 13.91 -3.00 -18.80
C GLY A 239 13.75 -4.24 -17.91
N ASN A 240 14.55 -4.41 -16.86
CA ASN A 240 14.41 -5.54 -15.93
C ASN A 240 13.22 -5.32 -14.98
N PRO A 241 12.14 -6.12 -15.06
CA PRO A 241 10.96 -5.95 -14.23
C PRO A 241 11.09 -6.58 -12.84
N THR A 242 12.18 -7.31 -12.55
CA THR A 242 12.32 -8.16 -11.37
C THR A 242 12.16 -7.37 -10.07
N PHE A 243 12.84 -6.22 -9.94
CA PHE A 243 12.70 -5.38 -8.74
C PHE A 243 11.23 -4.97 -8.52
N ILE A 244 10.58 -4.48 -9.56
CA ILE A 244 9.20 -3.99 -9.48
C ILE A 244 8.25 -5.12 -9.06
N LEU A 245 8.42 -6.30 -9.64
CA LEU A 245 7.52 -7.44 -9.42
C LEU A 245 7.76 -8.13 -8.07
N LEU A 246 9.01 -8.29 -7.64
CA LEU A 246 9.37 -9.16 -6.52
C LEU A 246 9.80 -8.43 -5.24
N ASN A 247 9.96 -7.10 -5.27
CA ASN A 247 10.35 -6.33 -4.09
C ASN A 247 9.39 -6.54 -2.90
N GLY A 248 8.09 -6.56 -3.12
CA GLY A 248 7.10 -6.77 -2.07
C GLY A 248 7.22 -8.14 -1.41
N SER A 249 7.31 -9.21 -2.22
CA SER A 249 7.49 -10.58 -1.74
C SER A 249 8.84 -10.74 -1.02
N THR A 250 9.90 -10.15 -1.56
CA THR A 250 11.24 -10.17 -0.93
C THR A 250 11.24 -9.51 0.44
N ASN A 251 10.56 -8.36 0.58
CA ASN A 251 10.40 -7.68 1.86
C ASN A 251 9.71 -8.59 2.88
N TYR A 252 8.64 -9.25 2.47
CA TYR A 252 7.88 -10.14 3.35
C TYR A 252 8.74 -11.32 3.84
N PHE A 253 9.37 -12.08 2.93
CA PHE A 253 10.21 -13.20 3.29
C PHE A 253 11.44 -12.77 4.09
N SER A 254 12.10 -11.68 3.70
CA SER A 254 13.26 -11.14 4.42
C SER A 254 12.93 -10.72 5.84
N ALA A 255 11.75 -10.12 6.08
CA ALA A 255 11.34 -9.72 7.43
C ALA A 255 11.16 -10.94 8.34
N ILE A 256 10.58 -12.03 7.84
CA ILE A 256 10.44 -13.29 8.57
C ILE A 256 11.83 -13.89 8.85
N MET A 257 12.67 -14.01 7.82
CA MET A 257 14.01 -14.57 7.94
C MET A 257 14.89 -13.75 8.90
N LEU A 258 14.86 -12.42 8.82
CA LEU A 258 15.60 -11.55 9.75
C LEU A 258 15.13 -11.74 11.20
N LYS A 259 13.82 -11.83 11.42
CA LYS A 259 13.29 -12.08 12.76
C LYS A 259 13.82 -13.39 13.33
N LEU A 260 13.88 -14.44 12.53
CA LEU A 260 14.41 -15.75 12.97
C LEU A 260 15.89 -15.68 13.34
N VAL A 261 16.73 -15.00 12.57
CA VAL A 261 18.18 -14.86 12.87
C VAL A 261 18.50 -13.84 13.96
N SER A 262 17.56 -12.96 14.32
CA SER A 262 17.79 -11.90 15.32
C SER A 262 17.25 -12.24 16.70
N THR A 263 16.60 -13.38 16.87
CA THR A 263 16.00 -13.77 18.14
C THR A 263 16.96 -14.72 18.86
N ASP A 264 17.53 -14.31 19.99
CA ASP A 264 18.41 -15.15 20.85
C ASP A 264 17.57 -16.25 21.50
N GLN A 265 17.78 -17.49 21.09
CA GLN A 265 17.31 -18.68 21.79
C GLN A 265 18.47 -19.68 21.89
N GLU A 266 18.57 -20.39 23.00
CA GLU A 266 19.66 -21.30 23.30
C GLU A 266 19.66 -22.60 22.46
N ASP A 267 18.64 -22.83 21.63
CA ASP A 267 18.53 -24.00 20.76
C ASP A 267 18.60 -23.60 19.26
N ASN A 268 19.24 -24.46 18.46
CA ASN A 268 19.39 -24.28 17.01
C ASN A 268 18.05 -24.37 16.23
N SER A 269 16.90 -24.28 16.89
CA SER A 269 15.57 -24.36 16.26
C SER A 269 15.32 -23.23 15.27
N GLN A 270 15.97 -22.08 15.47
CA GLN A 270 15.81 -20.90 14.62
C GLN A 270 16.50 -21.04 13.28
N LEU A 271 17.69 -21.65 13.25
CA LEU A 271 18.35 -21.93 11.97
C LEU A 271 17.54 -22.94 11.16
N ALA A 272 16.96 -23.96 11.81
CA ALA A 272 16.07 -24.91 11.14
C ALA A 272 14.83 -24.19 10.57
N ALA A 273 14.17 -23.34 11.36
CA ALA A 273 13.03 -22.54 10.89
C ALA A 273 13.41 -21.55 9.76
N PHE A 274 14.61 -20.96 9.82
CA PHE A 274 15.12 -20.14 8.72
C PHE A 274 15.27 -20.96 7.42
N LEU A 275 15.82 -22.16 7.50
CA LEU A 275 15.99 -23.04 6.34
C LEU A 275 14.66 -23.48 5.75
N ASP A 276 13.65 -23.72 6.59
CA ASP A 276 12.27 -23.98 6.14
C ASP A 276 11.69 -22.80 5.38
N VAL A 277 11.82 -21.57 5.89
CA VAL A 277 11.36 -20.35 5.23
C VAL A 277 12.14 -20.10 3.93
N LEU A 278 13.45 -20.37 3.92
CA LEU A 278 14.28 -20.27 2.72
C LEU A 278 13.83 -21.26 1.65
N ALA A 279 13.48 -22.49 2.03
CA ALA A 279 12.93 -23.48 1.10
C ALA A 279 11.63 -23.02 0.47
N VAL A 280 10.68 -22.50 1.27
CA VAL A 280 9.42 -21.92 0.78
C VAL A 280 9.67 -20.73 -0.15
N TRP A 281 10.65 -19.88 0.18
CA TRP A 281 11.01 -18.73 -0.67
C TRP A 281 11.56 -19.19 -2.04
N ARG A 282 12.41 -20.23 -2.07
CA ARG A 282 12.91 -20.81 -3.31
C ARG A 282 11.80 -21.44 -4.14
N GLU A 283 10.88 -22.14 -3.49
CA GLU A 283 9.69 -22.71 -4.16
C GLU A 283 8.85 -21.60 -4.79
N TYR A 284 8.55 -20.52 -4.06
CA TYR A 284 7.83 -19.37 -4.58
C TYR A 284 8.50 -18.77 -5.82
N LEU A 285 9.82 -18.54 -5.80
CA LEU A 285 10.55 -18.02 -6.94
C LEU A 285 10.51 -18.99 -8.15
N THR A 286 10.55 -20.30 -7.89
CA THR A 286 10.40 -21.33 -8.93
C THR A 286 9.00 -21.30 -9.54
N GLU A 287 7.97 -21.10 -8.73
CA GLU A 287 6.59 -20.93 -9.21
C GLU A 287 6.44 -19.65 -10.05
N VAL A 288 7.08 -18.55 -9.66
CA VAL A 288 7.09 -17.30 -10.46
C VAL A 288 7.56 -17.56 -11.87
N LEU A 289 8.63 -18.33 -12.06
CA LEU A 289 9.13 -18.69 -13.41
C LEU A 289 8.09 -19.45 -14.24
N LYS A 290 7.33 -20.30 -13.61
CA LYS A 290 6.33 -21.17 -14.27
C LYS A 290 5.00 -20.44 -14.49
N GLU A 291 4.48 -19.80 -13.45
CA GLU A 291 3.11 -19.29 -13.41
C GLU A 291 2.98 -17.89 -14.04
N TYR A 292 3.99 -17.04 -13.88
CA TYR A 292 3.89 -15.66 -14.37
C TYR A 292 3.74 -15.55 -15.88
N PRO A 293 4.55 -16.25 -16.73
CA PRO A 293 4.34 -16.25 -18.17
C PRO A 293 2.96 -16.76 -18.60
N ALA A 294 2.47 -17.78 -17.90
CA ALA A 294 1.18 -18.41 -18.20
C ALA A 294 -0.03 -17.58 -17.78
N ASN A 295 0.10 -16.74 -16.74
CA ASN A 295 -1.02 -16.07 -16.10
C ASN A 295 -1.07 -14.55 -16.34
N ARG A 296 0.01 -13.93 -16.85
CA ARG A 296 0.12 -12.46 -16.98
C ARG A 296 -1.01 -11.78 -17.76
N LEU A 297 -1.64 -12.53 -18.70
CA LEU A 297 -2.74 -12.02 -19.53
C LEU A 297 -4.12 -12.50 -19.03
N LYS A 298 -4.15 -13.30 -17.98
CA LYS A 298 -5.43 -13.78 -17.43
C LYS A 298 -6.08 -12.71 -16.58
N TYR A 299 -7.38 -12.57 -16.75
CA TYR A 299 -8.19 -11.78 -15.83
C TYR A 299 -8.39 -12.55 -14.53
N ASP A 300 -8.36 -11.83 -13.40
CA ASP A 300 -8.81 -12.39 -12.13
C ASP A 300 -10.33 -12.62 -12.16
N GLU A 301 -10.73 -13.82 -12.46
CA GLU A 301 -12.14 -14.25 -12.48
C GLU A 301 -12.62 -14.74 -11.10
N VAL A 302 -11.71 -15.05 -10.20
CA VAL A 302 -12.01 -15.72 -8.91
C VAL A 302 -12.65 -14.77 -7.91
N SER A 303 -12.29 -13.49 -7.92
CA SER A 303 -12.66 -12.53 -6.88
C SER A 303 -14.17 -12.27 -6.75
N MET A 304 -14.97 -12.52 -7.78
CA MET A 304 -16.41 -12.23 -7.75
C MET A 304 -17.29 -13.37 -7.22
N HIS A 305 -16.91 -14.61 -7.42
CA HIS A 305 -17.67 -15.73 -6.85
C HIS A 305 -17.53 -15.79 -5.32
N TYR A 306 -16.37 -15.34 -4.78
CA TYR A 306 -16.12 -15.33 -3.33
C TYR A 306 -16.89 -14.22 -2.61
N LEU A 307 -17.08 -13.07 -3.25
CA LEU A 307 -17.75 -11.90 -2.65
C LEU A 307 -19.28 -12.04 -2.65
N PHE A 308 -19.84 -12.87 -3.52
CA PHE A 308 -21.30 -13.02 -3.66
C PHE A 308 -21.81 -14.44 -3.41
N SER A 309 -20.94 -15.42 -3.16
CA SER A 309 -21.39 -16.70 -2.60
C SER A 309 -21.73 -16.49 -1.13
N LYS A 310 -23.02 -16.60 -0.81
CA LYS A 310 -23.45 -16.69 0.60
C LYS A 310 -22.63 -17.78 1.28
N PRO A 311 -22.12 -17.56 2.51
CA PRO A 311 -21.55 -18.63 3.29
C PRO A 311 -22.60 -19.74 3.35
N LYS A 312 -22.22 -20.95 3.01
CA LYS A 312 -23.07 -22.12 3.28
C LYS A 312 -23.26 -22.15 4.78
N GLU A 313 -24.51 -21.91 5.22
CA GLU A 313 -24.92 -22.15 6.58
C GLU A 313 -24.62 -23.63 6.89
N ASN A 314 -23.64 -23.87 7.76
CA ASN A 314 -23.44 -25.14 8.44
C ASN A 314 -24.11 -25.09 9.79
#